data_95401f5c4839979f71c13713bcde46f0
#
_entry.id   95401f5c4839979f71c13713bcde46f0
#
_cell.length_a   1.000
_cell.length_b   1.000
_cell.length_c   1.000
_cell.angle_alpha   90.00
_cell.angle_beta   90.00
_cell.angle_gamma   90.00
#
_symmetry.space_group_name_H-M   'P 1'
#
loop_
_entity.id
_entity.type
_entity.pdbx_description
1 polymer ?
#
loop_
_entity_poly.entity_id
_entity_poly.type
_entity_poly.pdbx_seq_one_letter_code
_entity_poly.pdbx_strand_id
1 'polypeptide(L)'
;IDIAFLIGDICYANGYLSQWDQFTAQVEPIASTVPFMIASGNHERDWPGSGSFYGNKDSGGECGVLAETMFYVPTENRAKFWYSTDYGMFRFCVADTEHDWREGTEQYQFIEHCLASVDRQKQPWLIFLAHRVLGYSSATFYADTGSFGEPMGRESLQKLWQKYKVDIAIYGHAHHYERTCPIYQNICTNKEKQHYKGAMNGTIHVVAGGGGAGLAEFTTLNTKWSFFKDYDYGFVKLTAFDHSSLLFEYKKSSDGKVYDSFTISRDYRDILACTVDSCPSTTLAS
;
A
#
# COMPACT_ATOMS: atom_id res chain seq x y z
N ILE A 1 14.27 -1.62 -13.49
CA ILE A 1 13.29 -0.87 -12.67
C ILE A 1 12.84 0.32 -13.50
N ASP A 2 11.54 0.56 -13.54
CA ASP A 2 10.96 1.63 -14.34
C ASP A 2 10.36 2.74 -13.46
N ILE A 3 9.99 2.41 -12.23
CA ILE A 3 9.47 3.32 -11.20
C ILE A 3 9.77 2.75 -9.82
N ALA A 4 10.03 3.59 -8.84
CA ALA A 4 10.23 3.21 -7.44
C ALA A 4 9.24 3.95 -6.53
N PHE A 5 8.74 3.26 -5.50
CA PHE A 5 7.88 3.84 -4.47
C PHE A 5 8.50 3.61 -3.09
N LEU A 6 8.56 4.66 -2.28
CA LEU A 6 8.84 4.59 -0.85
C LEU A 6 7.59 5.06 -0.08
N ILE A 7 6.94 4.14 0.61
CA ILE A 7 5.59 4.34 1.14
C ILE A 7 5.57 4.85 2.58
N GLY A 8 6.21 6.01 2.81
CA GLY A 8 6.26 6.70 4.10
C GLY A 8 7.38 6.22 5.02
N ASP A 9 7.60 6.97 6.10
CA ASP A 9 8.72 6.84 7.04
C ASP A 9 10.05 6.84 6.28
N ILE A 10 10.27 7.95 5.57
CA ILE A 10 11.26 8.03 4.50
C ILE A 10 12.68 7.95 5.05
N CYS A 11 13.01 8.72 6.07
CA CYS A 11 14.39 8.77 6.58
C CYS A 11 14.49 8.89 8.11
N TYR A 12 13.37 8.94 8.85
CA TYR A 12 13.35 9.09 10.30
C TYR A 12 14.18 10.29 10.80
N ALA A 13 14.18 11.38 10.06
CA ALA A 13 14.94 12.58 10.40
C ALA A 13 14.44 13.23 11.69
N ASN A 14 13.13 13.18 11.95
CA ASN A 14 12.50 13.65 13.19
C ASN A 14 12.97 15.06 13.60
N GLY A 15 13.05 15.97 12.62
CA GLY A 15 13.49 17.36 12.80
C GLY A 15 14.98 17.63 12.51
N TYR A 16 15.79 16.62 12.21
CA TYR A 16 17.21 16.79 11.91
C TYR A 16 17.48 16.84 10.40
N LEU A 17 17.59 18.02 9.82
CA LEU A 17 17.80 18.24 8.37
C LEU A 17 18.96 17.42 7.77
N SER A 18 20.05 17.21 8.53
CA SER A 18 21.20 16.43 8.07
C SER A 18 20.86 14.96 7.73
N GLN A 19 19.79 14.42 8.30
CA GLN A 19 19.32 13.07 7.95
C GLN A 19 18.69 13.07 6.55
N TRP A 20 17.97 14.12 6.20
CA TRP A 20 17.43 14.28 4.85
C TRP A 20 18.53 14.40 3.80
N ASP A 21 19.61 15.14 4.10
CA ASP A 21 20.77 15.24 3.20
C ASP A 21 21.43 13.88 2.98
N GLN A 22 21.59 13.09 4.05
CA GLN A 22 22.13 11.74 3.95
C GLN A 22 21.20 10.81 3.14
N PHE A 23 19.91 10.84 3.40
CA PHE A 23 18.93 10.04 2.67
C PHE A 23 18.93 10.38 1.18
N THR A 24 18.87 11.67 0.82
CA THR A 24 18.88 12.09 -0.59
C THR A 24 20.13 11.65 -1.33
N ALA A 25 21.30 11.70 -0.68
CA ALA A 25 22.55 11.17 -1.24
C ALA A 25 22.51 9.64 -1.43
N GLN A 26 21.86 8.91 -0.52
CA GLN A 26 21.74 7.45 -0.61
C GLN A 26 20.78 7.00 -1.73
N VAL A 27 19.69 7.71 -1.96
CA VAL A 27 18.70 7.34 -2.99
C VAL A 27 19.01 7.92 -4.37
N GLU A 28 19.95 8.87 -4.47
CA GLU A 28 20.34 9.50 -5.74
C GLU A 28 20.58 8.49 -6.89
N PRO A 29 21.29 7.36 -6.70
CA PRO A 29 21.50 6.40 -7.79
C PRO A 29 20.23 5.81 -8.38
N ILE A 30 19.13 5.80 -7.63
CA ILE A 30 17.81 5.35 -8.08
C ILE A 30 17.01 6.56 -8.58
N ALA A 31 16.88 7.58 -7.75
CA ALA A 31 16.01 8.74 -8.01
C ALA A 31 16.47 9.59 -9.20
N SER A 32 17.75 9.51 -9.59
CA SER A 32 18.27 10.17 -10.80
C SER A 32 17.99 9.40 -12.09
N THR A 33 17.52 8.15 -12.02
CA THR A 33 17.37 7.28 -13.19
C THR A 33 15.94 6.89 -13.49
N VAL A 34 15.06 6.84 -12.47
CA VAL A 34 13.64 6.47 -12.61
C VAL A 34 12.77 7.40 -11.76
N PRO A 35 11.48 7.56 -12.08
CA PRO A 35 10.55 8.25 -11.19
C PRO A 35 10.59 7.63 -9.80
N PHE A 36 10.87 8.48 -8.79
CA PHE A 36 10.91 8.09 -7.39
C PHE A 36 9.72 8.74 -6.68
N MET A 37 8.75 7.91 -6.34
CA MET A 37 7.47 8.33 -5.77
C MET A 37 7.43 8.02 -4.28
N ILE A 38 6.77 8.88 -3.51
CA ILE A 38 6.66 8.69 -2.06
C ILE A 38 5.20 8.71 -1.59
N ALA A 39 4.94 8.08 -0.45
CA ALA A 39 3.80 8.39 0.40
C ALA A 39 4.31 9.08 1.69
N SER A 40 3.42 9.73 2.43
CA SER A 40 3.73 10.27 3.75
C SER A 40 3.49 9.22 4.82
N GLY A 41 4.37 9.16 5.82
CA GLY A 41 4.22 8.35 7.02
C GLY A 41 4.15 9.22 8.29
N ASN A 42 4.04 8.57 9.44
CA ASN A 42 3.95 9.27 10.71
C ASN A 42 5.25 10.03 11.05
N HIS A 43 6.40 9.51 10.64
CA HIS A 43 7.69 10.18 10.87
C HIS A 43 7.91 11.41 9.98
N GLU A 44 7.16 11.60 8.94
CA GLU A 44 7.14 12.86 8.19
C GLU A 44 6.15 13.85 8.78
N ARG A 45 4.94 13.41 9.19
CA ARG A 45 3.83 14.32 9.41
C ARG A 45 3.28 14.38 10.83
N ASP A 46 3.26 13.28 11.59
CA ASP A 46 2.48 13.22 12.82
C ASP A 46 3.03 14.14 13.91
N TRP A 47 2.25 15.17 14.24
CA TRP A 47 2.56 16.15 15.28
C TRP A 47 1.29 16.80 15.82
N PRO A 48 1.15 17.00 17.14
CA PRO A 48 -0.03 17.64 17.73
C PRO A 48 -0.29 19.04 17.16
N GLY A 49 -1.52 19.28 16.71
CA GLY A 49 -1.94 20.56 16.16
C GLY A 49 -1.50 20.85 14.72
N SER A 50 -0.89 19.88 14.03
CA SER A 50 -0.48 20.01 12.61
C SER A 50 -1.58 19.67 11.60
N GLY A 51 -2.77 19.26 12.07
CA GLY A 51 -3.83 18.73 11.22
C GLY A 51 -3.64 17.25 10.85
N SER A 52 -2.66 16.56 11.46
CA SER A 52 -2.53 15.12 11.39
C SER A 52 -3.75 14.42 12.00
N PHE A 53 -4.13 13.28 11.44
CA PHE A 53 -5.20 12.44 11.96
C PHE A 53 -4.86 11.84 13.33
N TYR A 54 -3.59 11.56 13.55
CA TYR A 54 -3.04 11.10 14.82
C TYR A 54 -2.40 12.27 15.60
N GLY A 55 -2.25 12.11 16.88
CA GLY A 55 -1.71 13.16 17.75
C GLY A 55 -0.36 12.83 18.39
N ASN A 56 0.42 11.92 17.78
CA ASN A 56 1.74 11.55 18.28
C ASN A 56 2.78 12.63 17.93
N LYS A 57 4.02 12.43 18.35
CA LYS A 57 5.13 13.37 18.11
C LYS A 57 6.20 12.76 17.20
N ASP A 58 5.80 11.87 16.30
CA ASP A 58 6.72 11.01 15.58
C ASP A 58 7.58 11.79 14.57
N SER A 59 7.05 12.88 14.00
CA SER A 59 7.79 13.68 13.03
C SER A 59 8.83 14.63 13.62
N GLY A 60 8.96 14.70 14.97
CA GLY A 60 9.89 15.66 15.59
C GLY A 60 9.60 17.13 15.28
N GLY A 61 8.38 17.45 14.83
CA GLY A 61 7.94 18.80 14.47
C GLY A 61 8.11 19.14 12.98
N GLU A 62 8.44 18.20 12.13
CA GLU A 62 8.52 18.41 10.66
C GLU A 62 7.16 18.71 10.05
N CYS A 63 6.09 18.12 10.60
CA CYS A 63 4.68 18.39 10.22
C CYS A 63 4.41 18.24 8.70
N GLY A 64 5.15 17.37 8.01
CA GLY A 64 5.05 17.12 6.58
C GLY A 64 5.83 18.08 5.68
N VAL A 65 6.34 19.19 6.22
CA VAL A 65 6.93 20.28 5.41
C VAL A 65 8.10 19.81 4.55
N LEU A 66 8.99 18.99 5.10
CA LEU A 66 10.16 18.51 4.35
C LEU A 66 9.78 17.56 3.22
N ALA A 67 8.91 16.59 3.49
CA ALA A 67 8.40 15.68 2.45
C ALA A 67 7.67 16.46 1.34
N GLU A 68 6.84 17.45 1.70
CA GLU A 68 6.11 18.29 0.75
C GLU A 68 7.03 19.17 -0.11
N THR A 69 8.16 19.60 0.41
CA THR A 69 9.09 20.52 -0.29
C THR A 69 10.14 19.79 -1.11
N MET A 70 10.63 18.64 -0.63
CA MET A 70 11.73 17.92 -1.28
C MET A 70 11.25 16.97 -2.38
N PHE A 71 10.00 16.46 -2.29
CA PHE A 71 9.48 15.52 -3.28
C PHE A 71 8.29 16.10 -4.03
N TYR A 72 8.23 15.79 -5.31
CA TYR A 72 7.09 16.12 -6.15
C TYR A 72 6.20 14.87 -6.30
N VAL A 73 4.92 15.02 -5.96
CA VAL A 73 3.88 14.03 -6.24
C VAL A 73 2.72 14.70 -6.99
N PRO A 74 2.00 14.02 -7.88
CA PRO A 74 0.95 14.61 -8.70
C PRO A 74 -0.37 14.80 -7.91
N THR A 75 -0.33 15.68 -6.93
CA THR A 75 -1.49 16.08 -6.14
C THR A 75 -1.84 17.55 -6.39
N GLU A 76 -3.12 17.91 -6.30
CA GLU A 76 -3.57 19.30 -6.40
C GLU A 76 -3.14 20.14 -5.19
N ASN A 77 -3.13 19.54 -4.01
CA ASN A 77 -2.71 20.17 -2.77
C ASN A 77 -1.56 19.38 -2.14
N ARG A 78 -0.37 19.93 -2.19
CA ARG A 78 0.85 19.27 -1.70
C ARG A 78 0.84 18.97 -0.19
N ALA A 79 0.06 19.70 0.60
CA ALA A 79 -0.14 19.41 2.02
C ALA A 79 -0.99 18.16 2.26
N LYS A 80 -1.65 17.64 1.22
CA LYS A 80 -2.47 16.44 1.24
C LYS A 80 -1.81 15.42 0.31
N PHE A 81 -1.05 14.52 0.85
CA PHE A 81 -0.14 13.64 0.13
C PHE A 81 -0.82 12.40 -0.48
N TRP A 82 -2.10 12.49 -0.85
CA TRP A 82 -2.79 11.45 -1.62
C TRP A 82 -2.84 11.81 -3.10
N TYR A 83 -2.58 10.83 -3.94
CA TYR A 83 -2.57 11.02 -5.39
C TYR A 83 -2.77 9.69 -6.14
N SER A 84 -3.03 9.80 -7.43
CA SER A 84 -3.03 8.68 -8.35
C SER A 84 -1.98 8.86 -9.44
N THR A 85 -1.42 7.75 -9.90
CA THR A 85 -0.54 7.76 -11.06
C THR A 85 -0.70 6.50 -11.89
N ASP A 86 -0.70 6.68 -13.21
CA ASP A 86 -0.64 5.58 -14.17
C ASP A 86 0.79 5.43 -14.65
N TYR A 87 1.30 4.21 -14.59
CA TYR A 87 2.60 3.88 -15.14
C TYR A 87 2.55 2.56 -15.90
N GLY A 88 2.70 2.61 -17.21
CA GLY A 88 2.53 1.44 -18.04
C GLY A 88 1.18 0.77 -17.85
N MET A 89 1.19 -0.49 -17.48
CA MET A 89 -0.02 -1.29 -17.21
C MET A 89 -0.56 -1.19 -15.78
N PHE A 90 -0.03 -0.28 -14.97
CA PHE A 90 -0.46 -0.10 -13.59
C PHE A 90 -1.22 1.20 -13.38
N ARG A 91 -2.28 1.14 -12.57
CA ARG A 91 -2.82 2.27 -11.82
C ARG A 91 -2.38 2.11 -10.36
N PHE A 92 -1.74 3.15 -9.84
CA PHE A 92 -1.43 3.27 -8.41
C PHE A 92 -2.35 4.31 -7.77
N CYS A 93 -3.04 3.91 -6.71
CA CYS A 93 -3.78 4.81 -5.83
C CYS A 93 -3.03 4.91 -4.50
N VAL A 94 -2.46 6.07 -4.22
CA VAL A 94 -1.66 6.34 -3.02
C VAL A 94 -2.49 7.12 -2.03
N ALA A 95 -2.70 6.57 -0.85
CA ALA A 95 -3.37 7.23 0.27
C ALA A 95 -2.35 7.82 1.24
N ASP A 96 -2.69 8.95 1.85
CA ASP A 96 -1.96 9.56 2.96
C ASP A 96 -2.64 9.16 4.27
N THR A 97 -2.07 8.19 4.97
CA THR A 97 -2.65 7.67 6.20
C THR A 97 -2.57 8.63 7.38
N GLU A 98 -1.80 9.68 7.27
CA GLU A 98 -1.69 10.69 8.32
C GLU A 98 -2.80 11.77 8.22
N HIS A 99 -3.67 11.65 7.20
CA HIS A 99 -4.95 12.37 7.09
C HIS A 99 -6.13 11.40 7.18
N ASP A 100 -7.30 11.90 7.53
CA ASP A 100 -8.49 11.07 7.70
C ASP A 100 -8.94 10.46 6.35
N TRP A 101 -8.98 9.13 6.30
CA TRP A 101 -9.38 8.32 5.13
C TRP A 101 -10.77 7.68 5.28
N ARG A 102 -11.46 7.90 6.41
CA ARG A 102 -12.71 7.22 6.72
C ARG A 102 -13.84 7.67 5.79
N GLU A 103 -14.86 6.84 5.67
CA GLU A 103 -16.05 7.14 4.89
C GLU A 103 -16.61 8.53 5.22
N GLY A 104 -16.93 9.31 4.16
CA GLY A 104 -17.44 10.68 4.27
C GLY A 104 -16.37 11.77 4.23
N THR A 105 -15.07 11.43 4.24
CA THR A 105 -13.98 12.41 4.14
C THR A 105 -13.61 12.71 2.69
N GLU A 106 -12.89 13.82 2.50
CA GLU A 106 -12.36 14.20 1.18
C GLU A 106 -11.41 13.13 0.62
N GLN A 107 -10.54 12.58 1.47
CA GLN A 107 -9.62 11.53 1.04
C GLN A 107 -10.35 10.25 0.64
N TYR A 108 -11.41 9.87 1.36
CA TYR A 108 -12.23 8.72 0.97
C TYR A 108 -12.85 8.91 -0.42
N GLN A 109 -13.36 10.11 -0.72
CA GLN A 109 -13.90 10.43 -2.04
C GLN A 109 -12.82 10.35 -3.12
N PHE A 110 -11.61 10.85 -2.82
CA PHE A 110 -10.46 10.70 -3.71
C PHE A 110 -10.12 9.23 -3.94
N ILE A 111 -10.03 8.41 -2.88
CA ILE A 111 -9.73 6.97 -2.99
C ILE A 111 -10.77 6.29 -3.87
N GLU A 112 -12.06 6.51 -3.62
CA GLU A 112 -13.12 5.95 -4.45
C GLU A 112 -13.00 6.39 -5.91
N HIS A 113 -12.76 7.68 -6.17
CA HIS A 113 -12.56 8.20 -7.53
C HIS A 113 -11.34 7.57 -8.22
N CYS A 114 -10.19 7.45 -7.53
CA CYS A 114 -9.00 6.82 -8.07
C CYS A 114 -9.26 5.39 -8.51
N LEU A 115 -9.93 4.61 -7.65
CA LEU A 115 -10.24 3.21 -7.93
C LEU A 115 -11.30 3.06 -9.05
N ALA A 116 -12.29 3.96 -9.09
CA ALA A 116 -13.39 3.92 -10.04
C ALA A 116 -12.99 4.37 -11.45
N SER A 117 -12.04 5.30 -11.56
CA SER A 117 -11.66 5.93 -12.84
C SER A 117 -10.62 5.14 -13.63
N VAL A 118 -10.14 4.01 -13.13
CA VAL A 118 -9.13 3.20 -13.83
C VAL A 118 -9.70 2.62 -15.14
N ASP A 119 -8.96 2.82 -16.23
CA ASP A 119 -9.22 2.14 -17.50
C ASP A 119 -8.53 0.76 -17.50
N ARG A 120 -9.27 -0.30 -17.15
CA ARG A 120 -8.74 -1.67 -17.07
C ARG A 120 -8.25 -2.25 -18.39
N GLN A 121 -8.57 -1.62 -19.49
CA GLN A 121 -8.00 -2.00 -20.79
C GLN A 121 -6.57 -1.49 -20.97
N LYS A 122 -6.24 -0.35 -20.33
CA LYS A 122 -4.90 0.24 -20.37
C LYS A 122 -4.09 -0.11 -19.12
N GLN A 123 -4.70 0.00 -17.95
CA GLN A 123 -4.12 -0.32 -16.65
C GLN A 123 -4.85 -1.53 -16.02
N PRO A 124 -4.56 -2.75 -16.48
CA PRO A 124 -5.21 -3.96 -15.95
C PRO A 124 -4.86 -4.23 -14.48
N TRP A 125 -3.76 -3.68 -13.98
CA TRP A 125 -3.26 -3.92 -12.62
C TRP A 125 -3.50 -2.71 -11.73
N LEU A 126 -4.34 -2.88 -10.70
CA LEU A 126 -4.73 -1.83 -9.76
C LEU A 126 -4.08 -2.08 -8.41
N ILE A 127 -3.18 -1.18 -8.02
CA ILE A 127 -2.41 -1.26 -6.79
C ILE A 127 -2.81 -0.11 -5.86
N PHE A 128 -3.12 -0.44 -4.61
CA PHE A 128 -3.35 0.52 -3.55
C PHE A 128 -2.11 0.61 -2.66
N LEU A 129 -1.63 1.81 -2.39
CA LEU A 129 -0.47 2.07 -1.54
C LEU A 129 -0.86 2.98 -0.38
N ALA A 130 -0.39 2.65 0.81
CA ALA A 130 -0.60 3.48 2.00
C ALA A 130 0.53 3.20 3.01
N HIS A 131 0.86 4.18 3.88
CA HIS A 131 1.89 3.95 4.88
C HIS A 131 1.40 3.03 5.99
N ARG A 132 0.40 3.46 6.79
CA ARG A 132 -0.15 2.61 7.85
C ARG A 132 -0.97 1.46 7.27
N VAL A 133 -1.02 0.36 8.00
CA VAL A 133 -1.69 -0.86 7.54
C VAL A 133 -3.20 -0.71 7.67
N LEU A 134 -3.86 -0.19 6.64
CA LEU A 134 -5.32 -0.06 6.59
C LEU A 134 -6.03 -1.42 6.38
N GLY A 135 -5.27 -2.43 5.95
CA GLY A 135 -5.73 -3.81 5.74
C GLY A 135 -5.40 -4.72 6.91
N TYR A 136 -4.50 -5.67 6.69
CA TYR A 136 -4.20 -6.75 7.64
C TYR A 136 -2.71 -6.85 7.95
N SER A 137 -2.36 -6.92 9.22
CA SER A 137 -1.04 -7.28 9.71
C SER A 137 -1.13 -8.07 11.01
N SER A 138 -0.25 -9.02 11.19
CA SER A 138 -0.06 -9.73 12.44
C SER A 138 1.08 -9.15 13.31
N ALA A 139 1.49 -7.89 13.07
CA ALA A 139 2.38 -7.18 13.99
C ALA A 139 1.80 -7.20 15.41
N THR A 140 2.68 -7.40 16.40
CA THR A 140 2.27 -7.54 17.80
C THR A 140 1.42 -6.36 18.26
N PHE A 141 1.83 -5.12 17.96
CA PHE A 141 1.12 -3.93 18.40
C PHE A 141 -0.30 -3.79 17.79
N TYR A 142 -0.54 -4.27 16.57
CA TYR A 142 -1.88 -4.35 16.00
C TYR A 142 -2.70 -5.50 16.60
N ALA A 143 -2.06 -6.63 16.85
CA ALA A 143 -2.72 -7.78 17.48
C ALA A 143 -3.12 -7.48 18.92
N ASP A 144 -2.29 -6.77 19.68
CA ASP A 144 -2.56 -6.38 21.07
C ASP A 144 -3.76 -5.43 21.19
N THR A 145 -3.99 -4.59 20.18
CA THR A 145 -5.21 -3.78 20.08
C THR A 145 -6.43 -4.58 19.61
N GLY A 146 -6.23 -5.83 19.16
CA GLY A 146 -7.29 -6.70 18.63
C GLY A 146 -7.74 -6.34 17.22
N SER A 147 -7.10 -5.35 16.58
CA SER A 147 -7.52 -4.86 15.27
C SER A 147 -6.89 -5.59 14.08
N PHE A 148 -5.67 -6.11 14.23
CA PHE A 148 -4.86 -6.66 13.13
C PHE A 148 -4.66 -5.70 11.95
N GLY A 149 -4.55 -4.42 12.22
CA GLY A 149 -4.39 -3.33 11.27
C GLY A 149 -4.85 -2.02 11.91
N GLU A 150 -4.83 -0.93 11.17
CA GLU A 150 -5.34 0.34 11.68
C GLU A 150 -6.81 0.22 12.08
N PRO A 151 -7.19 0.75 13.26
CA PRO A 151 -8.58 0.77 13.67
C PRO A 151 -9.48 1.40 12.59
N MET A 152 -10.58 0.74 12.26
CA MET A 152 -11.55 1.14 11.23
C MET A 152 -11.02 1.19 9.78
N GLY A 153 -9.74 0.88 9.51
CA GLY A 153 -9.20 0.90 8.14
C GLY A 153 -9.99 -0.04 7.21
N ARG A 154 -10.12 -1.30 7.60
CA ARG A 154 -10.91 -2.28 6.83
C ARG A 154 -12.39 -1.94 6.76
N GLU A 155 -12.97 -1.48 7.85
CA GLU A 155 -14.40 -1.10 7.91
C GLU A 155 -14.71 -0.02 6.89
N SER A 156 -13.82 0.96 6.75
CA SER A 156 -13.99 2.06 5.80
C SER A 156 -13.71 1.64 4.35
N LEU A 157 -12.66 0.85 4.09
CA LEU A 157 -12.09 0.73 2.75
C LEU A 157 -12.30 -0.63 2.07
N GLN A 158 -12.55 -1.72 2.82
CA GLN A 158 -12.59 -3.05 2.21
C GLN A 158 -13.68 -3.21 1.15
N LYS A 159 -14.82 -2.50 1.29
CA LYS A 159 -15.89 -2.51 0.28
C LYS A 159 -15.45 -1.83 -1.01
N LEU A 160 -14.65 -0.77 -0.92
CA LEU A 160 -14.07 -0.11 -2.10
C LEU A 160 -13.08 -1.04 -2.81
N TRP A 161 -12.17 -1.65 -2.07
CA TRP A 161 -11.21 -2.60 -2.65
C TRP A 161 -11.92 -3.77 -3.34
N GLN A 162 -12.97 -4.31 -2.73
CA GLN A 162 -13.77 -5.39 -3.31
C GLN A 162 -14.56 -4.91 -4.55
N LYS A 163 -15.25 -3.78 -4.44
CA LYS A 163 -16.08 -3.20 -5.51
C LYS A 163 -15.26 -2.92 -6.77
N TYR A 164 -14.08 -2.32 -6.60
CA TYR A 164 -13.23 -1.92 -7.71
C TYR A 164 -12.13 -2.94 -8.05
N LYS A 165 -12.13 -4.10 -7.37
CA LYS A 165 -11.20 -5.21 -7.66
C LYS A 165 -9.74 -4.79 -7.54
N VAL A 166 -9.37 -4.18 -6.43
CA VAL A 166 -7.97 -3.91 -6.11
C VAL A 166 -7.21 -5.23 -6.04
N ASP A 167 -6.13 -5.34 -6.80
CA ASP A 167 -5.36 -6.56 -6.87
C ASP A 167 -4.50 -6.77 -5.63
N ILE A 168 -3.70 -5.74 -5.31
CA ILE A 168 -2.76 -5.77 -4.20
C ILE A 168 -2.83 -4.43 -3.48
N ALA A 169 -2.90 -4.47 -2.15
CA ALA A 169 -2.75 -3.32 -1.28
C ALA A 169 -1.43 -3.48 -0.50
N ILE A 170 -0.52 -2.50 -0.63
CA ILE A 170 0.82 -2.56 -0.04
C ILE A 170 0.97 -1.47 1.01
N TYR A 171 1.55 -1.85 2.15
CA TYR A 171 1.71 -1.00 3.33
C TYR A 171 3.15 -1.03 3.84
N GLY A 172 3.53 0.03 4.57
CA GLY A 172 4.74 0.12 5.38
C GLY A 172 4.44 -0.03 6.87
N HIS A 173 4.96 0.87 7.69
CA HIS A 173 4.69 1.11 9.11
C HIS A 173 5.02 -0.07 10.05
N ALA A 174 4.55 -1.27 9.77
CA ALA A 174 4.97 -2.47 10.49
C ALA A 174 6.26 -3.01 9.86
N HIS A 175 7.36 -2.94 10.60
CA HIS A 175 8.71 -3.15 10.09
C HIS A 175 9.05 -4.63 9.92
N HIS A 176 8.40 -5.28 8.98
CA HIS A 176 8.61 -6.65 8.56
C HIS A 176 8.01 -6.88 7.17
N TYR A 177 8.10 -8.08 6.67
CA TYR A 177 7.35 -8.52 5.49
C TYR A 177 6.23 -9.47 5.90
N GLU A 178 5.02 -9.21 5.44
CA GLU A 178 3.88 -10.11 5.60
C GLU A 178 2.97 -10.05 4.37
N ARG A 179 2.47 -11.21 3.94
CA ARG A 179 1.52 -11.34 2.85
C ARG A 179 0.31 -12.16 3.25
N THR A 180 -0.88 -11.66 2.95
CA THR A 180 -2.13 -12.38 3.18
C THR A 180 -2.52 -13.26 1.98
N CYS A 181 -3.52 -14.13 2.18
CA CYS A 181 -4.35 -14.65 1.09
C CYS A 181 -5.10 -13.49 0.40
N PRO A 182 -5.68 -13.68 -0.80
CA PRO A 182 -6.77 -12.82 -1.26
C PRO A 182 -7.90 -12.89 -0.23
N ILE A 183 -8.27 -11.74 0.35
CA ILE A 183 -9.13 -11.70 1.53
C ILE A 183 -10.24 -10.64 1.40
N TYR A 184 -11.43 -10.99 1.88
CA TYR A 184 -12.56 -10.09 2.05
C TYR A 184 -13.33 -10.48 3.31
N GLN A 185 -13.74 -9.50 4.12
CA GLN A 185 -14.47 -9.70 5.38
C GLN A 185 -13.84 -10.78 6.30
N ASN A 186 -12.52 -10.72 6.47
CA ASN A 186 -11.71 -11.66 7.27
C ASN A 186 -11.69 -13.11 6.75
N ILE A 187 -12.17 -13.36 5.53
CA ILE A 187 -12.23 -14.69 4.92
C ILE A 187 -11.30 -14.73 3.71
N CYS A 188 -10.39 -15.70 3.66
CA CYS A 188 -9.63 -15.99 2.46
C CYS A 188 -10.56 -16.45 1.35
N THR A 189 -10.63 -15.71 0.28
CA THR A 189 -11.46 -16.02 -0.90
C THR A 189 -10.78 -17.02 -1.83
N ASN A 190 -9.46 -17.16 -1.71
CA ASN A 190 -8.65 -18.13 -2.42
C ASN A 190 -7.56 -18.69 -1.48
N LYS A 191 -7.30 -19.99 -1.54
CA LYS A 191 -6.29 -20.68 -0.72
C LYS A 191 -5.00 -21.00 -1.48
N GLU A 192 -4.96 -20.72 -2.77
CA GLU A 192 -3.73 -20.80 -3.55
C GLU A 192 -2.68 -19.84 -3.02
N LYS A 193 -1.42 -20.24 -3.08
CA LYS A 193 -0.33 -19.45 -2.51
C LYS A 193 0.57 -18.78 -3.56
N GLN A 194 0.68 -19.40 -4.73
CA GLN A 194 1.67 -19.00 -5.73
C GLN A 194 1.07 -18.65 -7.10
N HIS A 195 -0.09 -19.20 -7.46
CA HIS A 195 -0.68 -19.00 -8.77
C HIS A 195 -2.17 -18.69 -8.68
N TYR A 196 -2.52 -17.43 -8.78
CA TYR A 196 -3.90 -16.98 -8.82
C TYR A 196 -4.40 -16.89 -10.26
N LYS A 197 -5.51 -17.55 -10.56
CA LYS A 197 -6.14 -17.55 -11.90
C LYS A 197 -7.53 -16.92 -11.84
N GLY A 198 -7.82 -16.07 -12.83
CA GLY A 198 -9.12 -15.41 -12.93
C GLY A 198 -9.35 -14.35 -11.84
N ALA A 199 -10.60 -14.09 -11.50
CA ALA A 199 -10.96 -13.13 -10.45
C ALA A 199 -10.65 -13.71 -9.06
N MET A 200 -9.87 -12.99 -8.27
CA MET A 200 -9.48 -13.43 -6.91
C MET A 200 -10.62 -13.27 -5.90
N ASN A 201 -11.59 -12.40 -6.17
CA ASN A 201 -12.71 -12.05 -5.27
C ASN A 201 -12.28 -11.55 -3.88
N GLY A 202 -11.10 -11.02 -3.77
CA GLY A 202 -10.51 -10.44 -2.58
C GLY A 202 -9.20 -9.77 -2.92
N THR A 203 -8.75 -8.85 -2.09
CA THR A 203 -7.48 -8.14 -2.24
C THR A 203 -6.38 -8.88 -1.51
N ILE A 204 -5.19 -8.97 -2.09
CA ILE A 204 -3.98 -9.44 -1.38
C ILE A 204 -3.41 -8.23 -0.64
N HIS A 205 -3.26 -8.35 0.69
CA HIS A 205 -2.60 -7.32 1.49
C HIS A 205 -1.16 -7.72 1.76
N VAL A 206 -0.26 -6.76 1.56
CA VAL A 206 1.18 -6.93 1.75
C VAL A 206 1.68 -5.83 2.69
N VAL A 207 2.37 -6.22 3.72
CA VAL A 207 3.20 -5.33 4.53
C VAL A 207 4.63 -5.48 4.06
N ALA A 208 5.25 -4.38 3.65
CA ALA A 208 6.63 -4.32 3.17
C ALA A 208 7.38 -3.20 3.91
N GLY A 209 7.32 -3.24 5.25
CA GLY A 209 7.87 -2.21 6.13
C GLY A 209 9.33 -2.42 6.53
N GLY A 210 9.98 -3.49 6.05
CA GLY A 210 11.38 -3.80 6.33
C GLY A 210 12.37 -2.92 5.56
N GLY A 211 12.21 -1.58 5.58
CA GLY A 211 13.01 -0.64 4.82
C GLY A 211 14.33 -0.19 5.48
N GLY A 212 14.57 -0.54 6.75
CA GLY A 212 15.83 -0.16 7.42
C GLY A 212 15.69 0.22 8.90
N ALA A 213 14.53 0.61 9.39
CA ALA A 213 14.28 0.84 10.81
C ALA A 213 14.22 -0.47 11.61
N GLY A 214 14.20 -0.40 12.94
CA GLY A 214 14.17 -1.59 13.81
C GLY A 214 12.96 -2.48 13.48
N LEU A 215 13.19 -3.79 13.34
CA LEU A 215 12.15 -4.73 12.95
C LEU A 215 11.06 -4.89 14.02
N ALA A 216 9.82 -5.10 13.60
CA ALA A 216 8.64 -5.33 14.43
C ALA A 216 8.28 -6.82 14.48
N GLU A 217 7.99 -7.31 15.69
CA GLU A 217 7.69 -8.73 15.91
C GLU A 217 6.25 -9.07 15.48
N PHE A 218 6.08 -10.35 15.15
CA PHE A 218 4.77 -10.93 14.88
C PHE A 218 4.11 -11.45 16.16
N THR A 219 2.79 -11.33 16.22
CA THR A 219 2.00 -11.96 17.28
C THR A 219 2.11 -13.50 17.23
N THR A 220 2.01 -14.12 18.40
CA THR A 220 1.90 -15.57 18.53
C THR A 220 0.48 -16.10 18.22
N LEU A 221 -0.51 -15.22 18.06
CA LEU A 221 -1.86 -15.60 17.70
C LEU A 221 -1.91 -16.23 16.30
N ASN A 222 -2.76 -17.25 16.14
CA ASN A 222 -2.92 -17.93 14.86
C ASN A 222 -3.70 -17.05 13.87
N THR A 223 -3.01 -16.50 12.89
CA THR A 223 -3.59 -15.69 11.80
C THR A 223 -3.66 -16.51 10.51
N LYS A 224 -4.76 -17.25 10.32
CA LYS A 224 -4.96 -18.16 9.17
C LYS A 224 -4.94 -17.46 7.81
N TRP A 225 -5.15 -16.17 7.78
CA TRP A 225 -5.11 -15.34 6.57
C TRP A 225 -3.69 -14.93 6.19
N SER A 226 -2.72 -15.02 7.09
CA SER A 226 -1.31 -14.68 6.84
C SER A 226 -0.62 -15.88 6.18
N PHE A 227 -0.24 -15.72 4.90
CA PHE A 227 0.33 -16.80 4.11
C PHE A 227 1.84 -16.86 4.17
N PHE A 228 2.48 -15.71 4.32
CA PHE A 228 3.92 -15.60 4.41
C PHE A 228 4.32 -14.49 5.39
N LYS A 229 5.34 -14.75 6.20
CA LYS A 229 5.93 -13.80 7.15
C LYS A 229 7.45 -13.91 7.09
N ASP A 230 8.11 -12.76 7.11
CA ASP A 230 9.57 -12.70 7.20
C ASP A 230 9.98 -11.54 8.10
N TYR A 231 10.77 -11.87 9.13
CA TYR A 231 11.35 -10.91 10.07
C TYR A 231 12.72 -10.49 9.56
N ASP A 232 12.72 -9.71 8.44
CA ASP A 232 13.97 -9.28 7.80
C ASP A 232 13.72 -8.01 6.96
N TYR A 233 14.79 -7.40 6.52
CA TYR A 233 14.80 -6.26 5.62
C TYR A 233 14.65 -6.72 4.16
N GLY A 234 13.81 -5.99 3.42
CA GLY A 234 13.57 -6.34 2.03
C GLY A 234 12.68 -5.34 1.31
N PHE A 235 12.39 -5.65 0.06
CA PHE A 235 11.57 -4.84 -0.81
C PHE A 235 10.72 -5.69 -1.76
N VAL A 236 9.66 -5.09 -2.26
CA VAL A 236 8.75 -5.72 -3.21
C VAL A 236 9.08 -5.29 -4.63
N LYS A 237 8.99 -6.23 -5.57
CA LYS A 237 9.05 -5.97 -7.01
C LYS A 237 7.80 -6.50 -7.69
N LEU A 238 7.15 -5.65 -8.48
CA LEU A 238 6.05 -6.01 -9.36
C LEU A 238 6.54 -6.03 -10.81
N THR A 239 6.19 -7.06 -11.56
CA THR A 239 6.49 -7.16 -12.99
C THR A 239 5.22 -7.52 -13.75
N ALA A 240 4.65 -6.57 -14.49
CA ALA A 240 3.58 -6.86 -15.44
C ALA A 240 4.22 -7.30 -16.75
N PHE A 241 4.04 -8.56 -17.14
CA PHE A 241 4.54 -9.06 -18.41
C PHE A 241 3.65 -8.60 -19.55
N ASP A 242 2.36 -8.60 -19.32
CA ASP A 242 1.33 -8.16 -20.25
C ASP A 242 0.02 -7.84 -19.51
N HIS A 243 -1.09 -7.65 -20.24
CA HIS A 243 -2.41 -7.35 -19.68
C HIS A 243 -3.02 -8.50 -18.88
N SER A 244 -2.48 -9.70 -18.98
CA SER A 244 -3.03 -10.92 -18.36
C SER A 244 -2.09 -11.58 -17.36
N SER A 245 -0.86 -11.12 -17.22
CA SER A 245 0.13 -11.77 -16.34
C SER A 245 0.95 -10.77 -15.53
N LEU A 246 0.89 -10.92 -14.20
CA LEU A 246 1.62 -10.15 -13.19
C LEU A 246 2.43 -11.09 -12.32
N LEU A 247 3.70 -10.76 -12.08
CA LEU A 247 4.56 -11.39 -11.08
C LEU A 247 4.80 -10.43 -9.91
N PHE A 248 4.56 -10.93 -8.71
CA PHE A 248 4.96 -10.31 -7.46
C PHE A 248 6.17 -11.06 -6.88
N GLU A 249 7.18 -10.33 -6.42
CA GLU A 249 8.36 -10.87 -5.75
C GLU A 249 8.66 -10.03 -4.50
N TYR A 250 8.92 -10.72 -3.36
CA TYR A 250 9.59 -10.13 -2.21
C TYR A 250 11.04 -10.56 -2.20
N LYS A 251 11.95 -9.60 -2.07
CA LYS A 251 13.40 -9.82 -2.08
C LYS A 251 14.03 -9.29 -0.82
N LYS A 252 14.94 -10.06 -0.22
CA LYS A 252 15.72 -9.59 0.92
C LYS A 252 16.78 -8.60 0.48
N SER A 253 17.00 -7.57 1.29
CA SER A 253 18.06 -6.58 1.05
C SER A 253 19.45 -7.17 1.19
N SER A 254 19.61 -8.21 2.01
CA SER A 254 20.91 -8.83 2.33
C SER A 254 21.57 -9.53 1.14
N ASP A 255 20.78 -10.14 0.24
CA ASP A 255 21.31 -10.96 -0.85
C ASP A 255 20.59 -10.76 -2.21
N GLY A 256 19.54 -9.96 -2.24
CA GLY A 256 18.74 -9.67 -3.43
C GLY A 256 17.91 -10.86 -3.96
N LYS A 257 17.88 -11.99 -3.24
CA LYS A 257 17.14 -13.18 -3.66
C LYS A 257 15.65 -13.05 -3.35
N VAL A 258 14.86 -13.80 -4.10
CA VAL A 258 13.42 -13.93 -3.91
C VAL A 258 13.13 -14.91 -2.78
N TYR A 259 12.39 -14.46 -1.78
CA TYR A 259 11.96 -15.26 -0.63
C TYR A 259 10.47 -15.56 -0.64
N ASP A 260 9.65 -14.68 -1.23
CA ASP A 260 8.25 -14.96 -1.50
C ASP A 260 7.89 -14.47 -2.90
N SER A 261 7.01 -15.20 -3.59
CA SER A 261 6.53 -14.82 -4.91
C SER A 261 5.18 -15.43 -5.23
N PHE A 262 4.42 -14.74 -6.08
CA PHE A 262 3.22 -15.27 -6.69
C PHE A 262 2.97 -14.63 -8.07
N THR A 263 2.16 -15.30 -8.86
CA THR A 263 1.67 -14.80 -10.14
C THR A 263 0.15 -14.64 -10.12
N ILE A 264 -0.33 -13.62 -10.81
CA ILE A 264 -1.74 -13.45 -11.16
C ILE A 264 -1.87 -13.63 -12.67
N SER A 265 -2.74 -14.53 -13.11
CA SER A 265 -3.03 -14.78 -14.51
C SER A 265 -4.52 -14.69 -14.78
N ARG A 266 -4.95 -13.76 -15.65
CA ARG A 266 -6.36 -13.57 -15.98
C ARG A 266 -6.54 -12.81 -17.29
N ASP A 267 -7.70 -12.97 -17.92
CA ASP A 267 -8.18 -12.00 -18.91
C ASP A 267 -8.66 -10.74 -18.14
N TYR A 268 -8.40 -9.54 -18.66
CA TYR A 268 -8.88 -8.30 -18.03
C TYR A 268 -10.42 -8.28 -17.90
N ARG A 269 -11.13 -9.04 -18.71
CA ARG A 269 -12.59 -9.20 -18.62
C ARG A 269 -13.03 -9.90 -17.34
N ASP A 270 -12.18 -10.72 -16.74
CA ASP A 270 -12.48 -11.40 -15.47
C ASP A 270 -12.70 -10.39 -14.35
N ILE A 271 -11.98 -9.25 -14.38
CA ILE A 271 -12.15 -8.18 -13.39
C ILE A 271 -13.45 -7.39 -13.57
N LEU A 272 -14.07 -7.44 -14.73
CA LEU A 272 -15.35 -6.78 -14.98
C LEU A 272 -16.53 -7.64 -14.53
N ALA A 273 -16.30 -8.92 -14.21
CA ALA A 273 -17.34 -9.81 -13.70
C ALA A 273 -17.80 -9.36 -12.30
N CYS A 274 -19.11 -9.27 -12.13
CA CYS A 274 -19.70 -8.95 -10.84
C CYS A 274 -19.51 -10.09 -9.83
N THR A 275 -19.06 -9.72 -8.62
CA THR A 275 -19.00 -10.61 -7.46
C THR A 275 -19.72 -9.95 -6.28
N VAL A 276 -19.82 -10.64 -5.16
CA VAL A 276 -20.46 -10.06 -3.95
C VAL A 276 -19.84 -8.71 -3.62
N ASP A 277 -20.68 -7.72 -3.39
CA ASP A 277 -20.35 -6.32 -3.08
C ASP A 277 -19.49 -5.58 -4.13
N SER A 278 -19.31 -6.15 -5.32
CA SER A 278 -18.51 -5.55 -6.39
C SER A 278 -19.31 -5.13 -7.63
N CYS A 279 -20.62 -5.35 -7.60
CA CYS A 279 -21.48 -4.88 -8.68
C CYS A 279 -21.96 -3.46 -8.39
N PRO A 280 -21.79 -2.51 -9.31
CA PRO A 280 -22.53 -1.25 -9.20
C PRO A 280 -24.03 -1.57 -9.23
N SER A 281 -24.81 -0.82 -8.47
CA SER A 281 -26.27 -0.89 -8.46
C SER A 281 -26.88 -0.31 -9.74
N THR A 282 -26.33 -0.68 -10.88
CA THR A 282 -26.86 -0.25 -12.18
C THR A 282 -27.85 -1.28 -12.69
N THR A 283 -29.01 -0.83 -13.03
CA THR A 283 -29.89 -1.53 -13.97
C THR A 283 -29.04 -1.96 -15.16
N LEU A 284 -28.99 -3.27 -15.38
CA LEU A 284 -28.50 -3.79 -16.64
C LEU A 284 -29.20 -3.01 -17.74
N ALA A 285 -28.44 -2.40 -18.63
CA ALA A 285 -28.99 -1.84 -19.83
C ALA A 285 -29.77 -2.96 -20.52
N SER A 286 -31.07 -2.79 -20.56
CA SER A 286 -31.97 -3.63 -21.29
C SER A 286 -31.67 -3.61 -22.78
#